data_e7af48ddb3afb10e3d7c22cc6cc09129
#
_entry.id   e7af48ddb3afb10e3d7c22cc6cc09129
#
_cell.length_a   1.000
_cell.length_b   1.000
_cell.length_c   1.000
_cell.angle_alpha   90.00
_cell.angle_beta   90.00
_cell.angle_gamma   90.00
#
_symmetry.space_group_name_H-M   'P 1'
#
loop_
_entity.id
_entity.type
_entity.pdbx_description
1 polymer ?
#
loop_
_entity_poly.entity_id
_entity_poly.type
_entity_poly.pdbx_seq_one_letter_code
_entity_poly.pdbx_strand_id
1 'polypeptide(L)'
;MYLLDTNVISELRKAGTSKMNPQVHDWAQSIAPTRLFLSVISILEIEQGILFVMRRDKKQGQLLKKWLMQMILPVFADRIIPIDVPIALRCADLHVPNPSSERDAMIAATAIEHRLTLVTRNTGDFDPTKLKLINPWD
;
A
#
# COMPACT_ATOMS: atom_id res chain seq x y z
N MET A 1 -10.41 -0.84 -10.30
CA MET A 1 -9.55 -1.60 -9.39
C MET A 1 -8.61 -0.67 -8.67
N TYR A 2 -8.09 -1.09 -7.53
CA TYR A 2 -7.43 -0.20 -6.56
C TYR A 2 -6.09 -0.75 -6.15
N LEU A 3 -5.09 0.12 -6.03
CA LEU A 3 -3.80 -0.19 -5.42
C LEU A 3 -3.79 0.44 -4.03
N LEU A 4 -3.61 -0.39 -2.99
CA LEU A 4 -3.60 0.10 -1.61
C LEU A 4 -2.18 0.53 -1.23
N ASP A 5 -2.04 1.79 -0.80
CA ASP A 5 -0.78 2.25 -0.21
C ASP A 5 -0.58 1.58 1.16
N THR A 6 0.64 1.54 1.62
CA THR A 6 1.04 0.87 2.87
C THR A 6 0.24 1.35 4.07
N ASN A 7 -0.04 2.65 4.17
CA ASN A 7 -0.82 3.20 5.28
C ASN A 7 -2.26 2.65 5.33
N VAL A 8 -2.86 2.35 4.17
CA VAL A 8 -4.20 1.74 4.10
C VAL A 8 -4.15 0.30 4.59
N ILE A 9 -3.15 -0.47 4.16
CA ILE A 9 -2.97 -1.87 4.59
C ILE A 9 -2.80 -1.93 6.10
N SER A 10 -1.99 -1.03 6.65
CA SER A 10 -1.74 -0.95 8.09
C SER A 10 -3.02 -0.59 8.87
N GLU A 11 -3.87 0.28 8.30
CA GLU A 11 -5.15 0.62 8.92
C GLU A 11 -6.11 -0.59 8.91
N LEU A 12 -6.16 -1.34 7.80
CA LEU A 12 -7.02 -2.52 7.66
C LEU A 12 -6.64 -3.62 8.66
N ARG A 13 -5.38 -3.68 9.13
CA ARG A 13 -4.96 -4.60 10.19
C ARG A 13 -5.78 -4.44 11.47
N LYS A 14 -6.29 -3.24 11.71
CA LYS A 14 -7.08 -2.91 12.91
C LYS A 14 -8.54 -3.35 12.80
N ALA A 15 -8.95 -3.97 11.69
CA ALA A 15 -10.32 -4.42 11.48
C ALA A 15 -10.80 -5.30 12.62
N GLY A 16 -12.04 -5.06 13.09
CA GLY A 16 -12.60 -5.76 14.23
C GLY A 16 -12.21 -5.18 15.58
N THR A 17 -11.40 -4.13 15.62
CA THR A 17 -11.01 -3.44 16.86
C THR A 17 -11.61 -2.03 16.91
N SER A 18 -11.67 -1.44 18.12
CA SER A 18 -12.13 -0.07 18.32
C SER A 18 -11.18 0.98 17.75
N LYS A 19 -9.94 0.57 17.38
CA LYS A 19 -8.92 1.47 16.83
C LYS A 19 -9.07 1.68 15.32
N MET A 20 -9.88 0.87 14.65
CA MET A 20 -10.12 1.00 13.22
C MET A 20 -10.84 2.30 12.88
N ASN A 21 -10.31 3.06 11.92
CA ASN A 21 -11.00 4.25 11.42
C ASN A 21 -12.30 3.84 10.73
N PRO A 22 -13.47 4.39 11.14
CA PRO A 22 -14.75 3.96 10.60
C PRO A 22 -14.95 4.30 9.12
N GLN A 23 -14.38 5.40 8.63
CA GLN A 23 -14.49 5.78 7.22
C GLN A 23 -13.71 4.82 6.33
N VAL A 24 -12.48 4.45 6.75
CA VAL A 24 -11.67 3.47 6.04
C VAL A 24 -12.36 2.11 6.04
N HIS A 25 -12.92 1.70 7.17
CA HIS A 25 -13.68 0.46 7.28
C HIS A 25 -14.85 0.44 6.31
N ASP A 26 -15.66 1.51 6.27
CA ASP A 26 -16.82 1.60 5.40
C ASP A 26 -16.42 1.55 3.93
N TRP A 27 -15.35 2.26 3.57
CA TRP A 27 -14.83 2.23 2.21
C TRP A 27 -14.41 0.80 1.83
N ALA A 28 -13.63 0.13 2.68
CA ALA A 28 -13.15 -1.22 2.41
C ALA A 28 -14.30 -2.22 2.27
N GLN A 29 -15.34 -2.10 3.11
CA GLN A 29 -16.52 -2.97 3.02
C GLN A 29 -17.30 -2.77 1.73
N SER A 30 -17.19 -1.59 1.10
CA SER A 30 -17.90 -1.29 -0.15
C SER A 30 -17.22 -1.87 -1.39
N ILE A 31 -15.98 -2.38 -1.26
CA ILE A 31 -15.17 -2.87 -2.38
C ILE A 31 -15.01 -4.39 -2.31
N ALA A 32 -15.24 -5.07 -3.43
CA ALA A 32 -14.97 -6.50 -3.51
C ALA A 32 -13.46 -6.77 -3.30
N PRO A 33 -13.06 -7.70 -2.42
CA PRO A 33 -11.63 -7.95 -2.13
C PRO A 33 -10.79 -8.24 -3.37
N THR A 34 -11.36 -8.89 -4.38
CA THR A 34 -10.67 -9.22 -5.63
C THR A 34 -10.26 -8.00 -6.46
N ARG A 35 -10.78 -6.81 -6.13
CA ARG A 35 -10.46 -5.56 -6.81
C ARG A 35 -9.31 -4.80 -6.13
N LEU A 36 -8.77 -5.34 -5.04
CA LEU A 36 -7.69 -4.73 -4.26
C LEU A 36 -6.36 -5.37 -4.59
N PHE A 37 -5.37 -4.55 -4.91
CA PHE A 37 -4.01 -4.96 -5.29
C PHE A 37 -3.00 -4.29 -4.38
N LEU A 38 -1.83 -4.92 -4.24
CA LEU A 38 -0.69 -4.39 -3.50
C LEU A 38 0.52 -4.28 -4.42
N SER A 39 1.39 -3.31 -4.14
CA SER A 39 2.74 -3.29 -4.71
C SER A 39 3.67 -4.13 -3.85
N VAL A 40 4.66 -4.79 -4.46
CA VAL A 40 5.75 -5.44 -3.74
C VAL A 40 6.50 -4.45 -2.84
N ILE A 41 6.48 -3.15 -3.19
CA ILE A 41 7.09 -2.09 -2.36
C ILE A 41 6.36 -1.96 -1.01
N SER A 42 5.03 -2.11 -0.99
CA SER A 42 4.28 -2.12 0.28
C SER A 42 4.67 -3.32 1.15
N ILE A 43 4.93 -4.47 0.55
CA ILE A 43 5.42 -5.64 1.29
C ILE A 43 6.78 -5.33 1.91
N LEU A 44 7.69 -4.69 1.15
CA LEU A 44 8.99 -4.26 1.66
C LEU A 44 8.84 -3.32 2.85
N GLU A 45 7.97 -2.32 2.74
CA GLU A 45 7.76 -1.34 3.81
C GLU A 45 7.17 -1.98 5.06
N ILE A 46 6.20 -2.87 4.89
CA ILE A 46 5.59 -3.60 6.01
C ILE A 46 6.65 -4.45 6.72
N GLU A 47 7.43 -5.24 5.98
CA GLU A 47 8.48 -6.08 6.56
C GLU A 47 9.53 -5.25 7.28
N GLN A 48 9.96 -4.15 6.68
CA GLN A 48 10.93 -3.25 7.31
C GLN A 48 10.38 -2.68 8.62
N GLY A 49 9.12 -2.26 8.64
CA GLY A 49 8.45 -1.80 9.86
C GLY A 49 8.39 -2.87 10.94
N ILE A 50 8.09 -4.11 10.55
CA ILE A 50 8.07 -5.25 11.47
C ILE A 50 9.45 -5.47 12.10
N LEU A 51 10.51 -5.44 11.29
CA LEU A 51 11.87 -5.64 11.76
C LEU A 51 12.30 -4.54 12.75
N PHE A 52 11.88 -3.29 12.52
CA PHE A 52 12.12 -2.21 13.47
C PHE A 52 11.39 -2.44 14.79
N VAL A 53 10.13 -2.87 14.73
CA VAL A 53 9.35 -3.19 15.94
C VAL A 53 10.00 -4.33 16.71
N MET A 54 10.48 -5.38 16.04
CA MET A 54 11.12 -6.52 16.69
C MET A 54 12.35 -6.12 17.51
N ARG A 55 13.05 -5.08 17.10
CA ARG A 55 14.24 -4.63 17.82
C ARG A 55 13.93 -4.04 19.19
N ARG A 56 12.72 -3.47 19.38
CA ARG A 56 12.29 -2.84 20.64
C ARG A 56 11.24 -3.65 21.40
N ASP A 57 10.47 -4.47 20.68
CA ASP A 57 9.40 -5.30 21.24
C ASP A 57 9.26 -6.56 20.38
N LYS A 58 10.03 -7.59 20.78
CA LYS A 58 10.09 -8.84 20.03
C LYS A 58 8.74 -9.51 19.88
N LYS A 59 7.93 -9.50 20.96
CA LYS A 59 6.61 -10.15 20.97
C LYS A 59 5.67 -9.47 20.00
N GLN A 60 5.61 -8.15 20.00
CA GLN A 60 4.77 -7.37 19.08
C GLN A 60 5.24 -7.58 17.63
N GLY A 61 6.55 -7.56 17.38
CA GLY A 61 7.10 -7.83 16.07
C GLY A 61 6.73 -9.20 15.53
N GLN A 62 6.74 -10.23 16.39
CA GLN A 62 6.33 -11.57 15.99
C GLN A 62 4.86 -11.65 15.62
N LEU A 63 3.98 -10.94 16.34
CA LEU A 63 2.56 -10.86 16.01
C LEU A 63 2.34 -10.18 14.64
N LEU A 64 3.06 -9.11 14.37
CA LEU A 64 2.98 -8.42 13.08
C LEU A 64 3.51 -9.30 11.95
N LYS A 65 4.60 -10.03 12.19
CA LYS A 65 5.16 -10.97 11.22
C LYS A 65 4.16 -12.07 10.87
N LYS A 66 3.49 -12.60 11.88
CA LYS A 66 2.46 -13.62 11.70
C LYS A 66 1.31 -13.08 10.84
N TRP A 67 0.88 -11.85 11.10
CA TRP A 67 -0.15 -11.18 10.29
C TRP A 67 0.28 -11.07 8.82
N LEU A 68 1.50 -10.61 8.56
CA LEU A 68 2.01 -10.51 7.19
C LEU A 68 2.04 -11.86 6.49
N MET A 69 2.62 -12.88 7.14
CA MET A 69 2.86 -14.18 6.52
C MET A 69 1.59 -15.03 6.39
N GLN A 70 0.65 -14.91 7.33
CA GLN A 70 -0.54 -15.77 7.38
C GLN A 70 -1.81 -15.10 6.86
N MET A 71 -1.84 -13.77 6.77
CA MET A 71 -3.01 -13.02 6.30
C MET A 71 -2.73 -12.30 5.00
N ILE A 72 -1.76 -11.38 4.98
CA ILE A 72 -1.54 -10.53 3.82
C ILE A 72 -1.04 -11.32 2.63
N LEU A 73 0.05 -12.07 2.77
CA LEU A 73 0.64 -12.79 1.63
C LEU A 73 -0.31 -13.83 1.04
N PRO A 74 -1.03 -14.65 1.83
CA PRO A 74 -1.98 -15.60 1.23
C PRO A 74 -3.20 -14.92 0.59
N VAL A 75 -3.77 -13.91 1.24
CA VAL A 75 -4.97 -13.22 0.74
C VAL A 75 -4.69 -12.52 -0.59
N PHE A 76 -3.53 -11.89 -0.72
CA PHE A 76 -3.15 -11.13 -1.92
C PHE A 76 -2.20 -11.90 -2.86
N ALA A 77 -2.05 -13.22 -2.71
CA ALA A 77 -1.01 -14.01 -3.39
C ALA A 77 -0.94 -13.76 -4.91
N ASP A 78 -2.09 -13.60 -5.57
CA ASP A 78 -2.20 -13.35 -7.02
C ASP A 78 -2.38 -11.87 -7.37
N ARG A 79 -2.34 -11.00 -6.38
CA ARG A 79 -2.61 -9.55 -6.54
C ARG A 79 -1.51 -8.69 -5.94
N ILE A 80 -0.30 -9.21 -5.78
CA ILE A 80 0.90 -8.46 -5.41
C ILE A 80 1.68 -8.18 -6.68
N ILE A 81 1.80 -6.92 -7.07
CA ILE A 81 2.39 -6.51 -8.34
C ILE A 81 3.89 -6.26 -8.16
N PRO A 82 4.75 -6.98 -8.90
CA PRO A 82 6.19 -6.77 -8.84
C PRO A 82 6.60 -5.49 -9.56
N ILE A 83 7.82 -5.01 -9.31
CA ILE A 83 8.43 -3.93 -10.06
C ILE A 83 9.10 -4.52 -11.29
N ASP A 84 8.49 -4.29 -12.43
CA ASP A 84 8.99 -4.75 -13.73
C ASP A 84 9.61 -3.59 -14.54
N VAL A 85 10.04 -3.86 -15.77
CA VAL A 85 10.69 -2.86 -16.60
C VAL A 85 9.77 -1.67 -16.91
N PRO A 86 8.51 -1.86 -17.34
CA PRO A 86 7.63 -0.72 -17.58
C PRO A 86 7.42 0.16 -16.34
N ILE A 87 7.27 -0.44 -15.17
CA ILE A 87 7.11 0.30 -13.92
C ILE A 87 8.40 1.06 -13.59
N ALA A 88 9.58 0.43 -13.77
CA ALA A 88 10.85 1.10 -13.52
C ALA A 88 11.04 2.33 -14.42
N LEU A 89 10.70 2.21 -15.70
CA LEU A 89 10.79 3.32 -16.64
C LEU A 89 9.81 4.46 -16.26
N ARG A 90 8.60 4.12 -15.87
CA ARG A 90 7.62 5.10 -15.39
C ARG A 90 8.09 5.78 -14.11
N CYS A 91 8.68 5.03 -13.20
CA CYS A 91 9.23 5.57 -11.96
C CYS A 91 10.31 6.62 -12.25
N ALA A 92 11.23 6.33 -13.18
CA ALA A 92 12.25 7.29 -13.59
C ALA A 92 11.62 8.59 -14.14
N ASP A 93 10.60 8.45 -14.97
CA ASP A 93 9.87 9.58 -15.56
C ASP A 93 9.25 10.48 -14.48
N LEU A 94 8.71 9.88 -13.41
CA LEU A 94 8.08 10.63 -12.33
C LEU A 94 9.07 11.48 -11.51
N HIS A 95 10.37 11.16 -11.56
CA HIS A 95 11.42 11.94 -10.87
C HIS A 95 11.89 13.16 -11.66
N VAL A 96 11.45 13.33 -12.89
CA VAL A 96 11.92 14.42 -13.76
C VAL A 96 10.75 15.34 -14.09
N PRO A 97 10.87 16.66 -13.92
CA PRO A 97 12.08 17.40 -13.51
C PRO A 97 12.33 17.40 -11.99
N ASN A 98 11.35 17.07 -11.17
CA ASN A 98 11.44 17.17 -9.72
C ASN A 98 11.45 15.78 -9.09
N PRO A 99 12.55 15.37 -8.43
CA PRO A 99 12.57 14.07 -7.75
C PRO A 99 11.57 14.01 -6.60
N SER A 100 11.02 12.83 -6.37
CA SER A 100 10.14 12.53 -5.24
C SER A 100 10.71 11.37 -4.42
N SER A 101 10.00 10.96 -3.36
CA SER A 101 10.37 9.76 -2.62
C SER A 101 10.44 8.56 -3.57
N GLU A 102 11.52 7.79 -3.51
CA GLU A 102 11.73 6.61 -4.36
C GLU A 102 10.59 5.60 -4.24
N ARG A 103 10.19 5.29 -2.99
CA ARG A 103 9.12 4.31 -2.76
C ARG A 103 7.77 4.82 -3.23
N ASP A 104 7.45 6.08 -2.96
CA ASP A 104 6.20 6.70 -3.43
C ASP A 104 6.16 6.71 -4.96
N ALA A 105 7.26 7.02 -5.63
CA ALA A 105 7.34 7.00 -7.07
C ALA A 105 7.13 5.60 -7.64
N MET A 106 7.68 4.56 -7.01
CA MET A 106 7.46 3.17 -7.44
C MET A 106 6.02 2.73 -7.27
N ILE A 107 5.37 3.12 -6.18
CA ILE A 107 3.95 2.82 -5.95
C ILE A 107 3.09 3.57 -6.97
N ALA A 108 3.35 4.86 -7.19
CA ALA A 108 2.64 5.65 -8.20
C ALA A 108 2.81 5.08 -9.60
N ALA A 109 4.03 4.71 -9.98
CA ALA A 109 4.32 4.10 -11.26
C ALA A 109 3.56 2.78 -11.46
N THR A 110 3.45 1.98 -10.41
CA THR A 110 2.67 0.73 -10.45
C THR A 110 1.20 1.02 -10.74
N ALA A 111 0.62 1.99 -10.04
CA ALA A 111 -0.78 2.38 -10.25
C ALA A 111 -1.01 2.87 -11.68
N ILE A 112 -0.11 3.71 -12.21
CA ILE A 112 -0.22 4.25 -13.56
C ILE A 112 -0.14 3.14 -14.60
N GLU A 113 0.87 2.28 -14.53
CA GLU A 113 1.09 1.22 -15.54
C GLU A 113 -0.05 0.19 -15.54
N HIS A 114 -0.66 -0.10 -14.39
CA HIS A 114 -1.76 -1.04 -14.27
C HIS A 114 -3.14 -0.37 -14.30
N ARG A 115 -3.20 0.95 -14.50
CA ARG A 115 -4.45 1.72 -14.55
C ARG A 115 -5.31 1.52 -13.31
N LEU A 116 -4.66 1.52 -12.15
CA LEU A 116 -5.31 1.38 -10.86
C LEU A 116 -5.48 2.76 -10.20
N THR A 117 -6.56 2.90 -9.44
CA THR A 117 -6.71 4.05 -8.55
C THR A 117 -5.87 3.80 -7.30
N LEU A 118 -5.00 4.75 -6.96
CA LEU A 118 -4.19 4.66 -5.75
C LEU A 118 -5.01 5.11 -4.54
N VAL A 119 -5.09 4.25 -3.54
CA VAL A 119 -5.80 4.51 -2.28
C VAL A 119 -4.77 4.82 -1.21
N THR A 120 -4.77 6.05 -0.70
CA THR A 120 -3.75 6.52 0.23
C THR A 120 -4.30 7.62 1.13
N ARG A 121 -3.77 7.68 2.36
CA ARG A 121 -4.03 8.79 3.26
C ARG A 121 -3.27 10.06 2.82
N ASN A 122 -2.10 9.87 2.21
CA ASN A 122 -1.15 10.95 1.90
C ASN A 122 -1.30 11.42 0.45
N THR A 123 -2.49 11.85 0.07
CA THR A 123 -2.78 12.30 -1.30
C THR A 123 -1.90 13.46 -1.75
N GLY A 124 -1.44 14.30 -0.80
CA GLY A 124 -0.54 15.41 -1.11
C GLY A 124 0.85 15.00 -1.60
N ASP A 125 1.24 13.75 -1.40
CA ASP A 125 2.53 13.22 -1.86
C ASP A 125 2.51 12.77 -3.31
N PHE A 126 1.34 12.85 -3.98
CA PHE A 126 1.15 12.36 -5.35
C PHE A 126 0.53 13.43 -6.23
N ASP A 127 0.85 13.39 -7.53
CA ASP A 127 0.34 14.32 -8.52
C ASP A 127 -1.01 13.83 -9.07
N PRO A 128 -2.13 14.49 -8.74
CA PRO A 128 -3.46 14.05 -9.18
C PRO A 128 -3.68 14.20 -10.69
N THR A 129 -2.80 14.91 -11.41
CA THR A 129 -2.88 15.01 -12.86
C THR A 129 -2.36 13.75 -13.55
N LYS A 130 -1.57 12.93 -12.84
CA LYS A 130 -0.91 11.74 -13.41
C LYS A 130 -1.60 10.43 -13.04
N LEU A 131 -2.32 10.39 -11.92
CA LEU A 131 -3.02 9.19 -11.48
C LEU A 131 -4.26 9.55 -10.67
N LYS A 132 -5.20 8.60 -10.60
CA LYS A 132 -6.40 8.76 -9.76
C LYS A 132 -6.08 8.43 -8.32
N LEU A 133 -6.58 9.26 -7.40
CA LEU A 133 -6.35 9.11 -5.96
C LEU A 133 -7.67 9.01 -5.21
N ILE A 134 -7.69 8.18 -4.17
CA ILE A 134 -8.77 8.13 -3.20
C ILE A 134 -8.14 8.18 -1.81
N ASN A 135 -8.68 9.06 -0.95
CA ASN A 135 -8.35 9.07 0.47
C ASN A 135 -9.53 8.46 1.23
N PRO A 136 -9.43 7.22 1.74
CA PRO A 136 -10.56 6.58 2.41
C PRO A 136 -10.82 7.13 3.82
N TRP A 137 -9.96 8.01 4.33
CA TRP A 137 -10.20 8.73 5.60
C TRP A 137 -11.14 9.93 5.43
N ASP A 138 -11.35 10.39 4.23
CA ASP A 138 -12.23 11.53 3.93
C ASP A 138 -13.71 11.14 3.91
#